data_7b441d85f8333f201bc8eca85e7eedb5
#
_entry.id   7b441d85f8333f201bc8eca85e7eedb5
#
_cell.length_a   1.000
_cell.length_b   1.000
_cell.length_c   1.000
_cell.angle_alpha   90.00
_cell.angle_beta   90.00
_cell.angle_gamma   90.00
#
_symmetry.space_group_name_H-M   'P 1'
#
loop_
_entity.id
_entity.type
_entity.pdbx_description
1 polymer ?
#
loop_
_entity_poly.entity_id
_entity_poly.type
_entity_poly.pdbx_seq_one_letter_code
_entity_poly.pdbx_strand_id
1 'polypeptide(L)'
;MEDIKEKVLETLASLGMTGWGLTPADHDGFTCAATLFLAYQLPPETDPLAGGSYDEATFHNTLIAVRDRGLQMLQPLYEVLDEAGVRHWTVPSGQDPDTLEAPFSAKRAAALAGLGWTGKCSLLVTPRNGPRVVLFNVLMDLEGAGAPTTLRPACGTCTACIDACPQGYLTGAEWRDGIDRAQVIDAFACSSRMEMLGKPIGHKHSCGLCLLACPLGARKATNH
;
A
#
# COMPACT_ATOMS: atom_id res chain seq x y z
N MET A 1 -13.47 16.66 21.81
CA MET A 1 -13.20 16.22 20.39
C MET A 1 -11.84 16.72 19.87
N GLU A 2 -11.47 17.99 20.13
CA GLU A 2 -10.15 18.50 19.71
C GLU A 2 -8.99 17.78 20.40
N ASP A 3 -9.12 17.51 21.69
CA ASP A 3 -8.15 16.75 22.51
C ASP A 3 -7.90 15.32 22.00
N ILE A 4 -8.94 14.58 21.61
CA ILE A 4 -8.76 13.22 21.07
C ILE A 4 -8.07 13.22 19.71
N LYS A 5 -8.38 14.19 18.84
CA LYS A 5 -7.74 14.32 17.55
C LYS A 5 -6.25 14.60 17.71
N GLU A 6 -5.86 15.50 18.61
CA GLU A 6 -4.46 15.80 18.90
C GLU A 6 -3.73 14.55 19.40
N LYS A 7 -4.33 13.82 20.36
CA LYS A 7 -3.78 12.56 20.87
C LYS A 7 -3.60 11.50 19.77
N VAL A 8 -4.56 11.37 18.85
CA VAL A 8 -4.46 10.48 17.69
C VAL A 8 -3.30 10.90 16.77
N LEU A 9 -3.14 12.19 16.46
CA LEU A 9 -2.07 12.70 15.61
C LEU A 9 -0.69 12.46 16.25
N GLU A 10 -0.54 12.73 17.55
CA GLU A 10 0.69 12.45 18.30
C GLU A 10 1.02 10.96 18.29
N THR A 11 0.01 10.12 18.52
CA THR A 11 0.19 8.67 18.48
C THR A 11 0.64 8.21 17.10
N LEU A 12 -0.05 8.64 16.03
CA LEU A 12 0.34 8.30 14.65
C LEU A 12 1.78 8.72 14.34
N ALA A 13 2.20 9.89 14.80
CA ALA A 13 3.57 10.37 14.62
C ALA A 13 4.61 9.54 15.40
N SER A 14 4.21 8.95 16.52
CA SER A 14 5.10 8.16 17.40
C SER A 14 5.20 6.68 17.03
N LEU A 15 4.30 6.14 16.19
CA LEU A 15 4.26 4.71 15.83
C LEU A 15 5.53 4.21 15.13
N GLY A 16 6.38 5.08 14.60
CA GLY A 16 7.57 4.68 13.82
C GLY A 16 7.25 4.11 12.44
N MET A 17 6.06 4.37 11.92
CA MET A 17 5.71 4.07 10.53
C MET A 17 6.57 4.91 9.58
N THR A 18 6.85 4.41 8.37
CA THR A 18 7.63 5.16 7.37
C THR A 18 6.90 6.40 6.88
N GLY A 19 5.57 6.33 6.85
CA GLY A 19 4.72 7.48 6.56
C GLY A 19 3.27 7.19 6.92
N TRP A 20 2.52 8.26 7.15
CA TRP A 20 1.11 8.19 7.48
C TRP A 20 0.40 9.49 7.07
N GLY A 21 -0.91 9.43 6.99
CA GLY A 21 -1.77 10.58 6.75
C GLY A 21 -3.23 10.27 7.00
N LEU A 22 -4.02 11.31 7.20
CA LEU A 22 -5.46 11.21 7.38
C LEU A 22 -6.18 11.68 6.12
N THR A 23 -7.31 11.05 5.82
CA THR A 23 -8.23 11.48 4.76
C THR A 23 -9.66 11.26 5.20
N PRO A 24 -10.62 12.08 4.74
CA PRO A 24 -12.02 11.77 4.91
C PRO A 24 -12.34 10.38 4.35
N ALA A 25 -13.19 9.64 5.05
CA ALA A 25 -13.71 8.36 4.62
C ALA A 25 -15.25 8.43 4.60
N ASP A 26 -15.83 7.71 3.65
CA ASP A 26 -17.25 7.40 3.59
C ASP A 26 -17.37 5.90 3.32
N HIS A 27 -17.28 5.13 4.40
CA HIS A 27 -17.31 3.67 4.36
C HIS A 27 -17.92 3.13 5.65
N ASP A 28 -19.04 2.45 5.55
CA ASP A 28 -19.77 1.88 6.69
C ASP A 28 -20.01 2.88 7.85
N GLY A 29 -20.18 4.16 7.50
CA GLY A 29 -20.41 5.25 8.44
C GLY A 29 -19.16 5.74 9.18
N PHE A 30 -17.95 5.25 8.84
CA PHE A 30 -16.70 5.86 9.29
C PHE A 30 -16.43 7.18 8.56
N THR A 31 -15.92 8.16 9.28
CA THR A 31 -15.72 9.53 8.77
C THR A 31 -14.26 9.84 8.43
N CYS A 32 -13.32 9.04 8.94
CA CYS A 32 -11.88 9.26 8.78
C CYS A 32 -11.16 7.94 8.49
N ALA A 33 -10.16 8.00 7.64
CA ALA A 33 -9.19 6.93 7.42
C ALA A 33 -7.78 7.40 7.77
N ALA A 34 -7.14 6.75 8.74
CA ALA A 34 -5.69 6.81 8.89
C ALA A 34 -5.07 5.80 7.95
N THR A 35 -4.31 6.29 6.97
CA THR A 35 -3.51 5.44 6.08
C THR A 35 -2.06 5.55 6.47
N LEU A 36 -1.43 4.40 6.70
CA LEU A 36 -0.04 4.29 7.12
C LEU A 36 0.70 3.34 6.19
N PHE A 37 2.01 3.44 6.15
CA PHE A 37 2.82 2.45 5.45
C PHE A 37 4.17 2.20 6.12
N LEU A 38 4.65 0.97 5.94
CA LEU A 38 6.04 0.60 6.18
C LEU A 38 6.73 0.37 4.84
N ALA A 39 7.87 1.03 4.64
CA ALA A 39 8.75 0.72 3.53
C ALA A 39 9.62 -0.50 3.89
N TYR A 40 10.01 -1.27 2.87
CA TYR A 40 10.89 -2.41 3.02
C TYR A 40 11.97 -2.44 1.95
N GLN A 41 13.03 -3.17 2.24
CA GLN A 41 14.10 -3.49 1.30
C GLN A 41 14.21 -5.02 1.23
N LEU A 42 14.61 -5.52 0.07
CA LEU A 42 15.03 -6.91 -0.07
C LEU A 42 16.52 -7.05 0.25
N PRO A 43 16.97 -8.23 0.67
CA PRO A 43 18.39 -8.55 0.70
C PRO A 43 19.02 -8.27 -0.68
N PRO A 44 20.21 -7.65 -0.76
CA PRO A 44 20.82 -7.26 -2.04
C PRO A 44 20.97 -8.42 -3.03
N GLU A 45 21.20 -9.63 -2.53
CA GLU A 45 21.34 -10.85 -3.33
C GLU A 45 20.03 -11.30 -4.01
N THR A 46 18.88 -10.86 -3.50
CA THR A 46 17.55 -11.16 -4.06
C THR A 46 16.84 -9.94 -4.64
N ASP A 47 17.49 -8.77 -4.59
CA ASP A 47 16.94 -7.54 -5.13
C ASP A 47 17.43 -7.26 -6.56
N PRO A 48 16.56 -7.36 -7.59
CA PRO A 48 16.96 -7.08 -8.97
C PRO A 48 17.54 -5.68 -9.19
N LEU A 49 17.09 -4.67 -8.43
CA LEU A 49 17.62 -3.31 -8.53
C LEU A 49 19.00 -3.15 -7.89
N ALA A 50 19.40 -4.08 -7.02
CA ALA A 50 20.75 -4.16 -6.48
C ALA A 50 21.66 -5.11 -7.27
N GLY A 51 21.18 -5.68 -8.38
CA GLY A 51 21.90 -6.66 -9.18
C GLY A 51 21.77 -8.10 -8.69
N GLY A 52 20.88 -8.34 -7.73
CA GLY A 52 20.57 -9.68 -7.21
C GLY A 52 19.64 -10.47 -8.13
N SER A 53 19.49 -11.75 -7.83
CA SER A 53 18.54 -12.64 -8.50
C SER A 53 17.21 -12.63 -7.76
N TYR A 54 16.12 -12.37 -8.47
CA TYR A 54 14.79 -12.40 -7.87
C TYR A 54 14.46 -13.78 -7.27
N ASP A 55 14.07 -13.76 -5.99
CA ASP A 55 13.58 -14.93 -5.27
C ASP A 55 12.17 -14.67 -4.74
N GLU A 56 11.20 -15.42 -5.25
CA GLU A 56 9.78 -15.24 -4.94
C GLU A 56 9.48 -15.51 -3.46
N ALA A 57 10.11 -16.51 -2.86
CA ALA A 57 9.86 -16.88 -1.46
C ALA A 57 10.38 -15.79 -0.52
N THR A 58 11.59 -15.30 -0.75
CA THR A 58 12.17 -14.18 0.02
C THR A 58 11.31 -12.93 -0.10
N PHE A 59 10.84 -12.60 -1.31
CA PHE A 59 9.94 -11.47 -1.52
C PHE A 59 8.64 -11.62 -0.73
N HIS A 60 7.97 -12.75 -0.87
CA HIS A 60 6.71 -13.04 -0.17
C HIS A 60 6.88 -12.99 1.35
N ASN A 61 7.89 -13.68 1.89
CA ASN A 61 8.17 -13.72 3.32
C ASN A 61 8.50 -12.32 3.88
N THR A 62 9.20 -11.49 3.11
CA THR A 62 9.46 -10.09 3.48
C THR A 62 8.16 -9.31 3.63
N LEU A 63 7.22 -9.45 2.68
CA LEU A 63 5.92 -8.77 2.76
C LEU A 63 5.12 -9.22 3.99
N ILE A 64 5.10 -10.53 4.30
CA ILE A 64 4.42 -11.08 5.48
C ILE A 64 5.03 -10.49 6.76
N ALA A 65 6.36 -10.54 6.90
CA ALA A 65 7.05 -10.02 8.08
C ALA A 65 6.80 -8.52 8.29
N VAL A 66 6.82 -7.73 7.21
CA VAL A 66 6.54 -6.28 7.29
C VAL A 66 5.09 -6.02 7.66
N ARG A 67 4.14 -6.80 7.10
CA ARG A 67 2.72 -6.69 7.45
C ARG A 67 2.49 -7.00 8.93
N ASP A 68 3.01 -8.11 9.41
CA ASP A 68 2.79 -8.57 10.79
C ASP A 68 3.41 -7.58 11.78
N ARG A 69 4.61 -7.07 11.48
CA ARG A 69 5.22 -5.99 12.25
C ARG A 69 4.36 -4.73 12.26
N GLY A 70 3.86 -4.29 11.11
CA GLY A 70 3.05 -3.09 11.01
C GLY A 70 1.74 -3.18 11.78
N LEU A 71 1.08 -4.35 11.77
CA LEU A 71 -0.13 -4.57 12.58
C LEU A 71 0.17 -4.49 14.08
N GLN A 72 1.31 -5.01 14.53
CA GLN A 72 1.73 -4.86 15.94
C GLN A 72 2.00 -3.40 16.31
N MET A 73 2.60 -2.61 15.40
CA MET A 73 2.87 -1.20 15.61
C MET A 73 1.62 -0.33 15.74
N LEU A 74 0.44 -0.81 15.30
CA LEU A 74 -0.82 -0.08 15.43
C LEU A 74 -1.44 -0.19 16.83
N GLN A 75 -0.94 -1.05 17.72
CA GLN A 75 -1.52 -1.29 19.03
C GLN A 75 -1.70 -0.01 19.87
N PRO A 76 -0.73 0.94 19.95
CA PRO A 76 -0.93 2.18 20.70
C PRO A 76 -2.06 3.05 20.13
N LEU A 77 -2.31 3.00 18.82
CA LEU A 77 -3.44 3.70 18.21
C LEU A 77 -4.77 3.10 18.65
N TYR A 78 -4.87 1.77 18.70
CA TYR A 78 -6.08 1.10 19.17
C TYR A 78 -6.38 1.45 20.62
N GLU A 79 -5.37 1.43 21.48
CA GLU A 79 -5.51 1.79 22.89
C GLU A 79 -6.07 3.21 23.07
N VAL A 80 -5.55 4.18 22.31
CA VAL A 80 -6.03 5.57 22.33
C VAL A 80 -7.49 5.68 21.86
N LEU A 81 -7.84 4.96 20.81
CA LEU A 81 -9.20 4.98 20.25
C LEU A 81 -10.21 4.29 21.19
N ASP A 82 -9.83 3.14 21.77
CA ASP A 82 -10.64 2.40 22.72
C ASP A 82 -10.89 3.19 24.02
N GLU A 83 -9.84 3.78 24.61
CA GLU A 83 -9.95 4.64 25.79
C GLU A 83 -10.89 5.82 25.57
N ALA A 84 -10.90 6.37 24.36
CA ALA A 84 -11.74 7.49 23.98
C ALA A 84 -13.16 7.07 23.53
N GLY A 85 -13.45 5.77 23.44
CA GLY A 85 -14.70 5.25 22.92
C GLY A 85 -14.93 5.57 21.43
N VAL A 86 -13.87 5.78 20.66
CA VAL A 86 -13.94 6.05 19.22
C VAL A 86 -14.07 4.72 18.48
N ARG A 87 -15.18 4.56 17.75
CA ARG A 87 -15.39 3.38 16.89
C ARG A 87 -14.29 3.36 15.83
N HIS A 88 -13.63 2.22 15.66
CA HIS A 88 -12.60 2.04 14.66
C HIS A 88 -12.60 0.63 14.06
N TRP A 89 -11.98 0.48 12.88
CA TRP A 89 -11.86 -0.78 12.18
C TRP A 89 -10.58 -0.80 11.35
N THR A 90 -9.76 -1.82 11.58
CA THR A 90 -8.58 -2.07 10.75
C THR A 90 -8.97 -2.83 9.50
N VAL A 91 -8.74 -2.23 8.35
CA VAL A 91 -9.07 -2.83 7.06
C VAL A 91 -8.21 -4.07 6.82
N PRO A 92 -8.82 -5.25 6.65
CA PRO A 92 -8.05 -6.47 6.37
C PRO A 92 -7.39 -6.41 4.98
N SER A 93 -6.23 -7.05 4.86
CA SER A 93 -5.52 -7.19 3.58
C SER A 93 -6.10 -8.31 2.71
N GLY A 94 -7.41 -8.34 2.55
CA GLY A 94 -8.14 -9.32 1.74
C GLY A 94 -8.77 -8.68 0.52
N GLN A 95 -9.14 -9.53 -0.42
CA GLN A 95 -9.93 -9.16 -1.60
C GLN A 95 -11.08 -10.17 -1.72
N ASP A 96 -12.21 -9.70 -2.19
CA ASP A 96 -13.28 -10.58 -2.63
C ASP A 96 -12.78 -11.48 -3.77
N PRO A 97 -12.97 -12.80 -3.71
CA PRO A 97 -12.41 -13.72 -4.70
C PRO A 97 -13.01 -13.57 -6.10
N ASP A 98 -14.24 -13.11 -6.19
CA ASP A 98 -14.97 -13.03 -7.46
C ASP A 98 -14.72 -11.68 -8.16
N THR A 99 -14.62 -10.61 -7.41
CA THR A 99 -14.40 -9.25 -7.95
C THR A 99 -12.96 -8.77 -7.86
N LEU A 100 -12.14 -9.39 -7.01
CA LEU A 100 -10.79 -8.95 -6.63
C LEU A 100 -10.77 -7.52 -6.08
N GLU A 101 -11.86 -7.09 -5.48
CA GLU A 101 -11.96 -5.80 -4.81
C GLU A 101 -11.69 -5.96 -3.32
N ALA A 102 -10.95 -5.02 -2.77
CA ALA A 102 -10.78 -4.92 -1.33
C ALA A 102 -12.00 -4.23 -0.71
N PRO A 103 -12.36 -4.52 0.55
CA PRO A 103 -13.48 -3.87 1.21
C PRO A 103 -13.31 -2.35 1.30
N PHE A 104 -12.07 -1.87 1.29
CA PHE A 104 -11.75 -0.44 1.27
C PHE A 104 -10.55 -0.19 0.35
N SER A 105 -10.58 0.91 -0.41
CA SER A 105 -9.51 1.24 -1.36
C SER A 105 -8.31 1.90 -0.69
N ALA A 106 -7.44 1.08 -0.09
CA ALA A 106 -6.21 1.51 0.60
C ALA A 106 -5.31 2.42 -0.27
N LYS A 107 -5.16 2.09 -1.56
CA LYS A 107 -4.34 2.87 -2.49
C LYS A 107 -4.91 4.27 -2.74
N ARG A 108 -6.24 4.36 -2.87
CA ARG A 108 -6.93 5.64 -3.07
C ARG A 108 -6.82 6.49 -1.81
N ALA A 109 -7.06 5.93 -0.64
CA ALA A 109 -6.91 6.64 0.63
C ALA A 109 -5.48 7.15 0.82
N ALA A 110 -4.46 6.34 0.54
CA ALA A 110 -3.06 6.76 0.58
C ALA A 110 -2.75 7.91 -0.39
N ALA A 111 -3.30 7.87 -1.61
CA ALA A 111 -3.12 8.95 -2.58
C ALA A 111 -3.81 10.24 -2.13
N LEU A 112 -5.02 10.16 -1.59
CA LEU A 112 -5.76 11.31 -1.04
C LEU A 112 -5.11 11.87 0.24
N ALA A 113 -4.42 11.04 1.01
CA ALA A 113 -3.63 11.46 2.17
C ALA A 113 -2.25 12.06 1.79
N GLY A 114 -1.94 12.23 0.50
CA GLY A 114 -0.69 12.83 0.04
C GLY A 114 0.54 11.92 0.17
N LEU A 115 0.36 10.63 0.40
CA LEU A 115 1.47 9.69 0.62
C LEU A 115 2.14 9.23 -0.68
N GLY A 116 1.47 9.40 -1.81
CA GLY A 116 1.95 8.98 -3.12
C GLY A 116 0.89 9.12 -4.19
N TRP A 117 1.04 8.39 -5.26
CA TRP A 117 0.08 8.29 -6.37
C TRP A 117 -0.09 6.83 -6.81
N THR A 118 -1.19 6.50 -7.46
CA THR A 118 -1.32 5.19 -8.10
C THR A 118 -0.52 5.18 -9.40
N GLY A 119 0.53 4.38 -9.45
CA GLY A 119 1.41 4.27 -10.61
C GLY A 119 0.86 3.38 -11.72
N LYS A 120 1.56 3.34 -12.87
CA LYS A 120 1.26 2.43 -14.01
C LYS A 120 1.32 0.95 -13.62
N CYS A 121 1.99 0.60 -12.52
CA CYS A 121 1.98 -0.74 -11.93
C CYS A 121 0.70 -1.06 -11.15
N SER A 122 -0.30 -0.17 -11.14
CA SER A 122 -1.54 -0.30 -10.34
C SER A 122 -1.32 -0.42 -8.83
N LEU A 123 -0.16 0.03 -8.33
CA LEU A 123 0.18 0.09 -6.91
C LEU A 123 0.38 1.55 -6.46
N LEU A 124 0.32 1.79 -5.14
CA LEU A 124 0.77 3.07 -4.60
C LEU A 124 2.28 3.22 -4.86
N VAL A 125 2.67 4.36 -5.38
CA VAL A 125 4.07 4.75 -5.57
C VAL A 125 4.34 5.96 -4.68
N THR A 126 5.22 5.81 -3.71
CA THR A 126 5.64 6.90 -2.82
C THR A 126 6.86 7.62 -3.41
N PRO A 127 7.07 8.92 -3.14
CA PRO A 127 8.19 9.68 -3.72
C PRO A 127 9.58 9.13 -3.35
N ARG A 128 9.72 8.58 -2.13
CA ARG A 128 11.01 8.11 -1.60
C ARG A 128 11.24 6.62 -1.76
N ASN A 129 10.20 5.80 -1.57
CA ASN A 129 10.33 4.35 -1.52
C ASN A 129 9.74 3.65 -2.75
N GLY A 130 9.20 4.44 -3.73
CA GLY A 130 8.48 3.85 -4.83
C GLY A 130 7.31 2.99 -4.36
N PRO A 131 7.05 1.84 -4.99
CA PRO A 131 5.99 0.93 -4.58
C PRO A 131 6.43 -0.10 -3.53
N ARG A 132 7.64 0.01 -2.95
CA ARG A 132 8.16 -0.90 -1.92
C ARG A 132 7.62 -0.55 -0.55
N VAL A 133 6.31 -0.60 -0.42
CA VAL A 133 5.57 -0.26 0.80
C VAL A 133 4.46 -1.27 1.06
N VAL A 134 4.19 -1.53 2.34
CA VAL A 134 3.01 -2.25 2.80
C VAL A 134 2.08 -1.23 3.46
N LEU A 135 0.82 -1.20 3.00
CA LEU A 135 -0.20 -0.25 3.47
C LEU A 135 -1.01 -0.83 4.62
N PHE A 136 -1.36 0.04 5.54
CA PHE A 136 -2.28 -0.21 6.64
C PHE A 136 -3.35 0.88 6.66
N ASN A 137 -4.60 0.52 6.93
CA ASN A 137 -5.69 1.48 7.03
C ASN A 137 -6.49 1.20 8.28
N VAL A 138 -6.69 2.22 9.09
CA VAL A 138 -7.59 2.22 10.24
C VAL A 138 -8.67 3.24 9.97
N LEU A 139 -9.90 2.77 9.77
CA LEU A 139 -11.08 3.62 9.69
C LEU A 139 -11.54 3.95 11.09
N MET A 140 -11.99 5.18 11.32
CA MET A 140 -12.40 5.65 12.62
C MET A 140 -13.46 6.76 12.54
N ASP A 141 -14.24 6.90 13.58
CA ASP A 141 -15.20 8.01 13.72
C ASP A 141 -14.50 9.21 14.36
N LEU A 142 -13.70 9.90 13.54
CA LEU A 142 -12.95 11.07 13.94
C LEU A 142 -13.20 12.22 12.97
N GLU A 143 -13.70 13.34 13.47
CA GLU A 143 -13.90 14.53 12.64
C GLU A 143 -12.59 15.26 12.35
N GLY A 144 -12.56 15.99 11.22
CA GLY A 144 -11.45 16.87 10.91
C GLY A 144 -10.23 16.19 10.32
N ALA A 145 -10.43 15.16 9.50
CA ALA A 145 -9.35 14.51 8.73
C ALA A 145 -8.59 15.46 7.77
N GLY A 146 -9.05 16.69 7.62
CA GLY A 146 -8.47 17.66 6.69
C GLY A 146 -8.95 17.46 5.25
N ALA A 147 -8.57 18.41 4.38
CA ALA A 147 -8.85 18.28 2.95
C ALA A 147 -7.88 17.27 2.31
N PRO A 148 -8.33 16.49 1.31
CA PRO A 148 -7.44 15.61 0.58
C PRO A 148 -6.26 16.35 -0.05
N THR A 149 -5.08 15.78 0.08
CA THR A 149 -3.85 16.28 -0.54
C THR A 149 -3.37 15.26 -1.54
N THR A 150 -3.32 15.62 -2.84
CA THR A 150 -2.90 14.67 -3.87
C THR A 150 -1.57 15.07 -4.48
N LEU A 151 -0.72 14.08 -4.72
CA LEU A 151 0.52 14.26 -5.47
C LEU A 151 0.28 13.98 -6.96
N ARG A 152 0.94 14.77 -7.82
CA ARG A 152 0.90 14.49 -9.25
C ARG A 152 1.64 13.18 -9.56
N PRO A 153 1.08 12.29 -10.40
CA PRO A 153 1.78 11.12 -10.89
C PRO A 153 3.11 11.50 -11.55
N ALA A 154 4.16 10.75 -11.21
CA ALA A 154 5.50 11.00 -11.75
C ALA A 154 6.06 9.78 -12.53
N CYS A 155 5.19 8.91 -13.04
CA CYS A 155 5.59 7.80 -13.92
C CYS A 155 6.03 8.29 -15.31
N GLY A 156 5.39 9.34 -15.86
CA GLY A 156 5.74 9.95 -17.15
C GLY A 156 5.91 8.90 -18.26
N THR A 157 7.05 8.91 -18.96
CA THR A 157 7.36 7.97 -20.03
C THR A 157 7.95 6.63 -19.57
N CYS A 158 8.13 6.43 -18.25
CA CYS A 158 8.71 5.19 -17.72
C CYS A 158 7.81 3.98 -17.99
N THR A 159 8.41 2.87 -18.44
CA THR A 159 7.75 1.60 -18.75
C THR A 159 8.29 0.43 -17.93
N ALA A 160 9.22 0.64 -17.00
CA ALA A 160 9.95 -0.42 -16.30
C ALA A 160 9.06 -1.50 -15.68
N CYS A 161 7.92 -1.12 -15.07
CA CYS A 161 6.98 -2.08 -14.50
C CYS A 161 6.19 -2.86 -15.56
N ILE A 162 5.95 -2.27 -16.72
CA ILE A 162 5.26 -2.91 -17.85
C ILE A 162 6.20 -3.95 -18.48
N ASP A 163 7.44 -3.56 -18.74
CA ASP A 163 8.46 -4.41 -19.35
C ASP A 163 8.84 -5.59 -18.44
N ALA A 164 8.78 -5.38 -17.12
CA ALA A 164 9.04 -6.43 -16.14
C ALA A 164 7.86 -7.40 -15.93
N CYS A 165 6.68 -7.10 -16.46
CA CYS A 165 5.53 -8.01 -16.34
C CYS A 165 5.67 -9.15 -17.34
N PRO A 166 5.94 -10.40 -16.92
CA PRO A 166 6.29 -11.49 -17.85
C PRO A 166 5.12 -11.90 -18.75
N GLN A 167 3.92 -11.46 -18.45
CA GLN A 167 2.70 -11.79 -19.19
C GLN A 167 2.01 -10.56 -19.80
N GLY A 168 2.57 -9.36 -19.63
CA GLY A 168 2.02 -8.14 -20.21
C GLY A 168 0.66 -7.70 -19.64
N TYR A 169 0.36 -8.00 -18.38
CA TYR A 169 -0.93 -7.65 -17.76
C TYR A 169 -1.13 -6.16 -17.48
N LEU A 170 -0.07 -5.34 -17.57
CA LEU A 170 -0.12 -3.90 -17.37
C LEU A 170 -0.20 -3.19 -18.71
N THR A 171 -1.19 -2.31 -18.88
CA THR A 171 -1.43 -1.59 -20.13
C THR A 171 -0.52 -0.37 -20.32
N GLY A 172 0.01 0.18 -19.22
CA GLY A 172 0.76 1.44 -19.20
C GLY A 172 -0.11 2.69 -19.03
N ALA A 173 -1.42 2.53 -18.94
CA ALA A 173 -2.31 3.65 -18.62
C ALA A 173 -2.02 4.21 -17.22
N GLU A 174 -2.09 5.52 -17.09
CA GLU A 174 -2.03 6.18 -15.79
C GLU A 174 -3.38 6.11 -15.08
N TRP A 175 -3.35 5.78 -13.79
CA TRP A 175 -4.53 5.79 -12.96
C TRP A 175 -5.09 7.21 -12.83
N ARG A 176 -6.40 7.34 -12.89
CA ARG A 176 -7.18 8.54 -12.57
C ARG A 176 -8.53 8.15 -12.00
N ASP A 177 -9.14 9.01 -11.21
CA ASP A 177 -10.49 8.77 -10.70
C ASP A 177 -11.47 8.53 -11.87
N GLY A 178 -12.29 7.48 -11.73
CA GLY A 178 -13.27 7.07 -12.73
C GLY A 178 -12.71 6.20 -13.88
N ILE A 179 -11.40 5.91 -13.91
CA ILE A 179 -10.87 4.93 -14.88
C ILE A 179 -11.29 3.52 -14.47
N ASP A 180 -11.70 2.72 -15.44
CA ASP A 180 -11.91 1.30 -15.20
C ASP A 180 -10.55 0.62 -14.89
N ARG A 181 -10.53 -0.22 -13.88
CA ARG A 181 -9.34 -1.01 -13.49
C ARG A 181 -8.80 -1.83 -14.66
N ALA A 182 -9.67 -2.40 -15.49
CA ALA A 182 -9.29 -3.19 -16.65
C ALA A 182 -8.52 -2.38 -17.70
N GLN A 183 -8.67 -1.05 -17.73
CA GLN A 183 -7.87 -0.17 -18.58
C GLN A 183 -6.44 0.02 -18.09
N VAL A 184 -6.13 -0.37 -16.85
CA VAL A 184 -4.80 -0.24 -16.24
C VAL A 184 -4.11 -1.59 -16.09
N ILE A 185 -4.84 -2.61 -15.67
CA ILE A 185 -4.32 -3.95 -15.38
C ILE A 185 -5.39 -5.02 -15.64
N ASP A 186 -4.98 -6.14 -16.25
CA ASP A 186 -5.75 -7.38 -16.17
C ASP A 186 -5.55 -8.02 -14.78
N ALA A 187 -6.42 -7.63 -13.85
CA ALA A 187 -6.30 -8.03 -12.45
C ALA A 187 -6.59 -9.54 -12.26
N PHE A 188 -7.47 -10.13 -13.06
CA PHE A 188 -7.82 -11.54 -12.95
C PHE A 188 -6.69 -12.43 -13.46
N ALA A 189 -6.09 -12.10 -14.59
CA ALA A 189 -4.93 -12.83 -15.10
C ALA A 189 -3.72 -12.69 -14.16
N CYS A 190 -3.48 -11.50 -13.59
CA CYS A 190 -2.44 -11.27 -12.58
C CYS A 190 -2.70 -12.11 -11.31
N SER A 191 -3.95 -12.16 -10.84
CA SER A 191 -4.36 -12.95 -9.68
C SER A 191 -4.14 -14.45 -9.91
N SER A 192 -4.56 -14.98 -11.07
CA SER A 192 -4.38 -16.39 -11.44
C SER A 192 -2.90 -16.78 -11.48
N ARG A 193 -2.02 -15.90 -11.97
CA ARG A 193 -0.57 -16.13 -11.90
C ARG A 193 -0.09 -16.25 -10.45
N MET A 194 -0.52 -15.34 -9.55
CA MET A 194 -0.13 -15.40 -8.14
C MET A 194 -0.63 -16.69 -7.45
N GLU A 195 -1.79 -17.19 -7.85
CA GLU A 195 -2.30 -18.49 -7.37
C GLU A 195 -1.47 -19.67 -7.88
N MET A 196 -1.05 -19.64 -9.14
CA MET A 196 -0.15 -20.67 -9.68
C MET A 196 1.19 -20.70 -8.96
N LEU A 197 1.77 -19.53 -8.65
CA LEU A 197 3.02 -19.42 -7.88
C LEU A 197 2.84 -19.93 -6.44
N GLY A 198 1.67 -19.75 -5.86
CA GLY A 198 1.34 -20.21 -4.50
C GLY A 198 1.05 -21.69 -4.36
N LYS A 199 0.73 -22.43 -5.44
CA LYS A 199 0.37 -23.85 -5.37
C LYS A 199 1.37 -24.73 -4.59
N PRO A 200 2.70 -24.57 -4.78
CA PRO A 200 3.67 -25.37 -4.06
C PRO A 200 3.70 -25.15 -2.54
N ILE A 201 3.22 -23.99 -2.08
CA ILE A 201 3.24 -23.58 -0.67
C ILE A 201 1.83 -23.52 -0.05
N GLY A 202 0.80 -23.91 -0.79
CA GLY A 202 -0.57 -24.04 -0.29
C GLY A 202 -1.35 -22.74 -0.10
N HIS A 203 -0.82 -21.59 -0.52
CA HIS A 203 -1.51 -20.30 -0.47
C HIS A 203 -1.07 -19.37 -1.61
N LYS A 204 -1.86 -18.31 -1.87
CA LYS A 204 -1.56 -17.33 -2.91
C LYS A 204 -0.25 -16.60 -2.65
N HIS A 205 0.60 -16.53 -3.65
CA HIS A 205 1.93 -15.94 -3.56
C HIS A 205 1.98 -14.58 -4.25
N SER A 206 2.78 -13.66 -3.75
CA SER A 206 2.97 -12.33 -4.36
C SER A 206 4.07 -12.40 -5.43
N CYS A 207 3.72 -12.06 -6.69
CA CYS A 207 4.70 -12.04 -7.78
C CYS A 207 5.71 -10.87 -7.65
N GLY A 208 5.24 -9.63 -7.47
CA GLY A 208 6.06 -8.46 -7.19
C GLY A 208 6.99 -7.93 -8.29
N LEU A 209 7.17 -8.59 -9.43
CA LEU A 209 8.14 -8.19 -10.46
C LEU A 209 7.96 -6.75 -10.95
N CYS A 210 6.73 -6.33 -11.22
CA CYS A 210 6.42 -4.95 -11.62
C CYS A 210 6.73 -3.93 -10.53
N LEU A 211 6.59 -4.31 -9.27
CA LEU A 211 6.91 -3.50 -8.10
C LEU A 211 8.42 -3.35 -7.96
N LEU A 212 9.15 -4.46 -8.06
CA LEU A 212 10.60 -4.51 -7.88
C LEU A 212 11.34 -3.79 -9.01
N ALA A 213 10.79 -3.75 -10.21
CA ALA A 213 11.37 -3.04 -11.36
C ALA A 213 11.27 -1.51 -11.26
N CYS A 214 10.47 -0.97 -10.32
CA CYS A 214 10.27 0.47 -10.24
C CYS A 214 11.55 1.19 -9.77
N PRO A 215 12.14 2.11 -10.58
CA PRO A 215 13.41 2.75 -10.25
C PRO A 215 13.32 3.65 -9.01
N LEU A 216 12.14 4.11 -8.62
CA LEU A 216 11.94 4.85 -7.38
C LEU A 216 12.17 3.97 -6.13
N GLY A 217 11.98 2.65 -6.26
CA GLY A 217 12.27 1.70 -5.18
C GLY A 217 13.78 1.47 -4.93
N ALA A 218 14.64 1.85 -5.86
CA ALA A 218 16.10 1.74 -5.73
C ALA A 218 16.72 2.88 -4.91
N ARG A 219 15.98 3.95 -4.65
CA ARG A 219 16.49 5.07 -3.86
C ARG A 219 16.70 4.61 -2.43
N LYS A 220 17.97 4.44 -2.01
CA LYS A 220 18.31 4.22 -0.61
C LYS A 220 17.66 5.34 0.21
N ALA A 221 16.95 4.96 1.27
CA ALA A 221 16.53 5.92 2.28
C ALA A 221 17.80 6.59 2.81
N THR A 222 18.10 7.79 2.33
CA THR A 222 19.10 8.64 2.97
C THR A 222 18.49 9.02 4.31
N ASN A 223 19.03 8.45 5.39
CA ASN A 223 18.72 8.88 6.74
C ASN A 223 19.05 10.38 6.84
N HIS A 224 18.03 11.17 7.05
CA HIS A 224 18.13 12.54 7.56
C HIS A 224 17.41 12.59 8.89
#